data_2f8cc0e57cd92f6c535e384f6b1ac8cf
#
_entry.id   2f8cc0e57cd92f6c535e384f6b1ac8cf
#
_cell.length_a   1.000
_cell.length_b   1.000
_cell.length_c   1.000
_cell.angle_alpha   90.00
_cell.angle_beta   90.00
_cell.angle_gamma   90.00
#
_symmetry.space_group_name_H-M   'P 1'
#
loop_
_entity.id
_entity.type
_entity.pdbx_description
1 polymer ?
#
loop_
_entity_poly.entity_id
_entity_poly.type
_entity_poly.pdbx_seq_one_letter_code
_entity_poly.pdbx_strand_id
1 'polypeptide(L)'
;MSRQISRRGLIAGLLASGATPVLARAPEVSLRPPPRGAVPAVQAAPAPPAPYADLLEKAGLGGAIGFAVADAATGEMIEVHEPGVRLPSASVAKAATAWYALNRLGPDYRFRTRLVATAPVVKGRIDGDLILIGGGDPALDSDALGAMAATLKEAGVIEVTGHFRVRHDIAPSLPWIDPDQPDQVAYNPAISGLNLNFNRVHFEWRKAKKGHDITMQARARTYRPAVDVASMEIVDRSSPVFAVEHTRDQDRWTVARRALGTDGARWLPVSRPAEYAADVFMTLARSHGIVLRRGADPVGPIKGDVLAVHEGRPLAETLRLMLRYSTNLTAEMVGLTATRHDGVRAPSLIRSAREMNKWFAVQAGTRSTGFIDHSGLGYGARVTAPDMVRILHAAARDGDRLKPLLKELSVDAPGVKVLAKTGTLNFVSGLAGYIEAPDKRTLAFAIFSADMPRRDAIPVANRERPPGARGWARRARQLQKDLITRWVSQNV
;
A
#
# COMPACT_ATOMS: atom_id res chain seq x y z
N MET A 1 -36.46 51.16 7.21
CA MET A 1 -35.46 52.17 6.77
C MET A 1 -34.20 51.97 7.60
N SER A 2 -33.26 51.24 7.06
CA SER A 2 -31.98 50.90 7.70
C SER A 2 -30.91 51.83 7.13
N ARG A 3 -30.31 52.70 7.97
CA ARG A 3 -29.22 53.58 7.59
C ARG A 3 -27.89 52.79 7.72
N GLN A 4 -27.25 52.55 6.60
CA GLN A 4 -25.87 52.06 6.53
C GLN A 4 -24.90 53.22 6.94
N ILE A 5 -24.07 52.93 7.94
CA ILE A 5 -22.96 53.83 8.33
C ILE A 5 -21.73 53.41 7.50
N SER A 6 -21.22 54.37 6.70
CA SER A 6 -20.07 54.18 5.82
C SER A 6 -18.76 54.15 6.63
N ARG A 7 -17.81 53.32 6.21
CA ARG A 7 -16.47 53.16 6.82
C ARG A 7 -15.62 54.46 6.88
N ARG A 8 -16.03 55.50 6.19
CA ARG A 8 -15.36 56.82 6.21
C ARG A 8 -15.78 57.71 7.40
N GLY A 9 -16.90 57.41 8.08
CA GLY A 9 -17.34 58.14 9.24
C GLY A 9 -16.65 57.75 10.56
N LEU A 10 -15.98 56.58 10.60
CA LEU A 10 -15.35 56.09 11.84
C LEU A 10 -13.92 56.63 12.07
N ILE A 11 -13.26 57.17 11.02
CA ILE A 11 -11.87 57.70 11.12
C ILE A 11 -11.84 59.17 11.52
N ALA A 12 -12.93 59.90 11.35
CA ALA A 12 -12.98 61.35 11.69
C ALA A 12 -13.32 61.62 13.16
N GLY A 13 -13.75 60.60 13.95
CA GLY A 13 -14.16 60.78 15.35
C GLY A 13 -13.06 60.58 16.41
N LEU A 14 -11.86 60.16 16.01
CA LEU A 14 -10.76 59.79 16.93
C LEU A 14 -9.61 60.82 17.03
N LEU A 15 -9.74 61.98 16.38
CA LEU A 15 -8.71 63.04 16.35
C LEU A 15 -9.02 64.28 17.18
N ALA A 16 -10.04 64.27 18.05
CA ALA A 16 -10.45 65.42 18.86
C ALA A 16 -10.46 65.11 20.37
N SER A 17 -9.42 64.53 20.91
CA SER A 17 -9.13 64.54 22.33
C SER A 17 -7.73 65.07 22.57
N GLY A 18 -7.68 66.33 23.08
CA GLY A 18 -6.50 67.12 23.28
C GLY A 18 -5.45 66.46 24.18
N ALA A 19 -4.27 66.31 23.63
CA ALA A 19 -3.07 65.95 24.38
C ALA A 19 -2.42 67.23 24.89
N THR A 20 -2.40 67.45 26.19
CA THR A 20 -1.54 68.38 26.87
C THR A 20 -0.07 67.97 26.68
N PRO A 21 0.82 68.90 26.28
CA PRO A 21 2.22 68.55 26.11
C PRO A 21 2.88 68.35 27.50
N VAL A 22 3.17 67.17 27.85
CA VAL A 22 4.15 66.87 28.92
C VAL A 22 5.53 67.06 28.32
N LEU A 23 6.24 68.12 28.71
CA LEU A 23 7.64 68.33 28.40
C LEU A 23 8.47 67.20 29.10
N ALA A 24 8.74 66.16 28.42
CA ALA A 24 9.73 65.19 28.84
C ALA A 24 11.12 65.79 28.61
N ARG A 25 11.82 66.13 29.67
CA ARG A 25 13.26 66.45 29.62
C ARG A 25 14.01 65.18 29.19
N ALA A 26 14.83 65.32 28.18
CA ALA A 26 15.75 64.23 27.81
C ALA A 26 16.72 64.00 28.96
N PRO A 27 17.05 62.72 29.30
CA PRO A 27 18.07 62.44 30.32
C PRO A 27 19.41 62.99 29.84
N GLU A 28 20.08 63.79 30.71
CA GLU A 28 21.36 64.42 30.44
C GLU A 28 22.55 63.47 30.30
N VAL A 29 22.36 62.17 30.53
CA VAL A 29 23.39 61.17 30.36
C VAL A 29 22.82 60.01 29.54
N SER A 30 23.31 59.84 28.32
CA SER A 30 23.06 58.63 27.50
C SER A 30 23.91 57.50 28.09
N LEU A 31 23.26 56.58 28.75
CA LEU A 31 23.89 55.31 29.16
C LEU A 31 24.15 54.46 27.87
N ARG A 32 25.26 54.77 27.18
CA ARG A 32 25.80 53.80 26.23
C ARG A 32 26.18 52.58 27.00
N PRO A 33 25.66 51.39 26.63
CA PRO A 33 26.21 50.14 27.22
C PRO A 33 27.72 50.09 26.93
N PRO A 34 28.55 49.68 27.87
CA PRO A 34 29.96 49.51 27.63
C PRO A 34 30.20 48.67 26.40
N PRO A 35 31.25 48.92 25.58
CA PRO A 35 31.59 48.04 24.47
C PRO A 35 31.77 46.62 25.05
N ARG A 36 30.97 45.66 24.57
CA ARG A 36 31.21 44.27 24.88
C ARG A 36 32.63 43.96 24.46
N GLY A 37 33.50 43.76 25.45
CA GLY A 37 34.80 43.16 25.19
C GLY A 37 34.55 41.90 24.38
N ALA A 38 35.25 41.78 23.25
CA ALA A 38 35.19 40.57 22.44
C ALA A 38 35.64 39.41 23.36
N VAL A 39 34.64 38.73 23.94
CA VAL A 39 34.87 37.40 24.52
C VAL A 39 35.30 36.54 23.32
N PRO A 40 36.52 35.96 23.32
CA PRO A 40 36.90 35.06 22.25
C PRO A 40 35.75 34.05 22.13
N ALA A 41 35.15 33.91 20.95
CA ALA A 41 34.18 32.85 20.72
C ALA A 41 34.89 31.55 21.08
N VAL A 42 34.54 30.98 22.23
CA VAL A 42 34.92 29.62 22.58
C VAL A 42 34.29 28.80 21.47
N GLN A 43 35.09 28.40 20.48
CA GLN A 43 34.65 27.39 19.53
C GLN A 43 34.21 26.22 20.38
N ALA A 44 32.89 25.99 20.42
CA ALA A 44 32.38 24.78 21.07
C ALA A 44 33.14 23.63 20.43
N ALA A 45 33.82 22.82 21.26
CA ALA A 45 34.46 21.62 20.77
C ALA A 45 33.46 20.84 19.92
N PRO A 46 33.83 20.35 18.73
CA PRO A 46 32.92 19.57 17.92
C PRO A 46 32.32 18.46 18.79
N ALA A 47 31.02 18.35 18.80
CA ALA A 47 30.33 17.30 19.54
C ALA A 47 30.96 15.95 19.19
N PRO A 48 31.21 15.05 20.16
CA PRO A 48 31.77 13.74 19.88
C PRO A 48 30.92 13.06 18.80
N PRO A 49 31.55 12.36 17.83
CA PRO A 49 30.80 11.71 16.75
C PRO A 49 29.75 10.77 17.36
N ALA A 50 28.56 10.78 16.80
CA ALA A 50 27.47 9.94 17.26
C ALA A 50 27.92 8.45 17.21
N PRO A 51 27.60 7.65 18.23
CA PRO A 51 28.10 6.27 18.39
C PRO A 51 27.79 5.33 17.20
N TYR A 52 26.92 5.73 16.27
CA TYR A 52 26.55 5.02 15.03
C TYR A 52 27.19 5.61 13.77
N ALA A 53 28.00 6.68 13.88
CA ALA A 53 28.58 7.37 12.71
C ALA A 53 29.40 6.42 11.84
N ASP A 54 30.22 5.57 12.46
CA ASP A 54 31.02 4.56 11.75
C ASP A 54 30.17 3.57 10.94
N LEU A 55 28.97 3.21 11.45
CA LEU A 55 28.04 2.31 10.74
C LEU A 55 27.48 3.00 9.50
N LEU A 56 27.17 4.28 9.57
CA LEU A 56 26.67 5.07 8.44
C LEU A 56 27.75 5.23 7.37
N GLU A 57 28.97 5.57 7.78
CA GLU A 57 30.12 5.72 6.90
C GLU A 57 30.45 4.38 6.19
N LYS A 58 30.55 3.29 6.94
CA LYS A 58 30.80 1.94 6.41
C LYS A 58 29.72 1.51 5.41
N ALA A 59 28.47 1.89 5.62
CA ALA A 59 27.38 1.55 4.70
C ALA A 59 27.52 2.23 3.34
N GLY A 60 28.08 3.44 3.27
CA GLY A 60 28.39 4.15 2.02
C GLY A 60 27.22 4.25 1.06
N LEU A 61 26.02 4.57 1.58
CA LEU A 61 24.79 4.46 0.77
C LEU A 61 24.61 5.63 -0.19
N GLY A 62 25.10 6.81 0.17
CA GLY A 62 24.65 8.05 -0.44
C GLY A 62 23.19 8.35 -0.11
N GLY A 63 22.74 9.57 -0.39
CA GLY A 63 21.37 9.99 -0.08
C GLY A 63 21.14 10.21 1.42
N ALA A 64 19.88 10.05 1.87
CA ALA A 64 19.46 10.32 3.23
C ALA A 64 19.15 9.03 4.00
N ILE A 65 19.47 9.06 5.30
CA ILE A 65 19.17 7.97 6.23
C ILE A 65 18.48 8.61 7.44
N GLY A 66 17.38 8.02 7.89
CA GLY A 66 16.71 8.41 9.13
C GLY A 66 16.32 7.16 9.90
N PHE A 67 16.57 7.15 11.21
CA PHE A 67 16.14 6.06 12.07
C PHE A 67 15.71 6.55 13.46
N ALA A 68 14.92 5.73 14.12
CA ALA A 68 14.53 5.93 15.50
C ALA A 68 14.31 4.57 16.18
N VAL A 69 14.61 4.50 17.46
CA VAL A 69 14.25 3.39 18.34
C VAL A 69 13.74 3.96 19.67
N ALA A 70 12.70 3.33 20.19
CA ALA A 70 12.05 3.71 21.44
C ALA A 70 11.70 2.49 22.27
N ASP A 71 11.49 2.69 23.55
CA ASP A 71 10.83 1.71 24.40
C ASP A 71 9.37 1.55 23.94
N ALA A 72 8.95 0.34 23.62
CA ALA A 72 7.61 0.10 23.05
C ALA A 72 6.47 0.31 24.06
N ALA A 73 6.75 0.19 25.36
CA ALA A 73 5.74 0.36 26.41
C ALA A 73 5.52 1.84 26.75
N THR A 74 6.61 2.61 26.90
CA THR A 74 6.55 4.02 27.32
C THR A 74 6.48 4.99 26.14
N GLY A 75 7.02 4.60 24.98
CA GLY A 75 7.20 5.48 23.82
C GLY A 75 8.40 6.42 23.94
N GLU A 76 9.20 6.29 24.98
CA GLU A 76 10.41 7.09 25.18
C GLU A 76 11.44 6.77 24.08
N MET A 77 11.89 7.82 23.37
CA MET A 77 12.89 7.68 22.31
C MET A 77 14.27 7.46 22.92
N ILE A 78 14.89 6.33 22.59
CA ILE A 78 16.24 5.94 23.08
C ILE A 78 17.31 6.53 22.16
N GLU A 79 17.11 6.41 20.85
CA GLU A 79 18.05 6.94 19.87
C GLU A 79 17.29 7.40 18.61
N VAL A 80 17.69 8.57 18.08
CA VAL A 80 17.10 9.14 16.88
C VAL A 80 18.20 9.75 16.01
N HIS A 81 18.15 9.48 14.72
CA HIS A 81 19.00 10.12 13.70
C HIS A 81 18.13 10.76 12.63
N GLU A 82 18.42 12.02 12.31
CA GLU A 82 17.69 12.81 11.31
C GLU A 82 16.16 12.79 11.52
N PRO A 83 15.67 13.27 12.69
CA PRO A 83 14.26 13.14 13.08
C PRO A 83 13.27 13.83 12.13
N GLY A 84 13.71 14.83 11.41
CA GLY A 84 12.88 15.61 10.47
C GLY A 84 12.91 15.10 9.04
N VAL A 85 13.83 14.17 8.71
CA VAL A 85 13.97 13.69 7.36
C VAL A 85 12.78 12.79 6.97
N ARG A 86 12.09 13.16 5.89
CA ARG A 86 10.92 12.44 5.38
C ARG A 86 11.30 11.59 4.19
N LEU A 87 11.28 10.28 4.35
CA LEU A 87 11.72 9.31 3.34
C LEU A 87 10.55 8.43 2.86
N PRO A 88 10.65 7.86 1.65
CA PRO A 88 9.68 6.86 1.20
C PRO A 88 9.65 5.68 2.14
N SER A 89 8.45 5.34 2.63
CA SER A 89 8.25 4.18 3.50
C SER A 89 8.40 2.84 2.78
N ALA A 90 8.25 2.85 1.46
CA ALA A 90 8.06 1.63 0.70
C ALA A 90 7.05 0.71 1.40
N SER A 91 7.20 -0.59 1.30
CA SER A 91 6.26 -1.55 1.90
C SER A 91 6.20 -1.57 3.43
N VAL A 92 6.97 -0.74 4.15
CA VAL A 92 6.79 -0.53 5.60
C VAL A 92 5.42 0.08 5.88
N ALA A 93 4.87 0.89 4.97
CA ALA A 93 3.51 1.42 5.05
C ALA A 93 2.45 0.34 5.37
N LYS A 94 2.67 -0.90 4.91
CA LYS A 94 1.74 -2.02 5.17
C LYS A 94 1.58 -2.38 6.64
N ALA A 95 2.59 -2.13 7.48
CA ALA A 95 2.46 -2.31 8.92
C ALA A 95 1.50 -1.27 9.51
N ALA A 96 1.62 -0.02 9.09
CA ALA A 96 0.69 1.04 9.47
C ALA A 96 -0.74 0.75 8.98
N THR A 97 -0.89 0.37 7.70
CA THR A 97 -2.18 -0.03 7.11
C THR A 97 -2.80 -1.21 7.85
N ALA A 98 -2.00 -2.20 8.25
CA ALA A 98 -2.49 -3.35 9.00
C ALA A 98 -3.07 -2.94 10.36
N TRP A 99 -2.40 -2.07 11.10
CA TRP A 99 -2.94 -1.56 12.36
C TRP A 99 -4.21 -0.74 12.15
N TYR A 100 -4.23 0.16 11.16
CA TYR A 100 -5.42 0.93 10.79
C TYR A 100 -6.63 0.02 10.52
N ALA A 101 -6.44 -1.02 9.72
CA ALA A 101 -7.50 -1.96 9.37
C ALA A 101 -7.95 -2.82 10.55
N LEU A 102 -7.03 -3.31 11.41
CA LEU A 102 -7.37 -4.07 12.61
C LEU A 102 -8.21 -3.27 13.58
N ASN A 103 -7.92 -1.98 13.72
CA ASN A 103 -8.69 -1.10 14.59
C ASN A 103 -10.09 -0.84 14.03
N ARG A 104 -10.21 -0.64 12.71
CA ARG A 104 -11.48 -0.26 12.07
C ARG A 104 -12.40 -1.43 11.80
N LEU A 105 -11.87 -2.56 11.38
CA LEU A 105 -12.66 -3.71 10.92
C LEU A 105 -12.71 -4.85 11.95
N GLY A 106 -11.72 -4.92 12.83
CA GLY A 106 -11.52 -6.05 13.73
C GLY A 106 -10.81 -7.24 13.04
N PRO A 107 -10.21 -8.15 13.83
CA PRO A 107 -9.40 -9.28 13.32
C PRO A 107 -10.22 -10.32 12.55
N ASP A 108 -11.51 -10.47 12.87
CA ASP A 108 -12.40 -11.50 12.35
C ASP A 108 -13.17 -11.06 11.10
N TYR A 109 -13.03 -9.78 10.69
CA TYR A 109 -13.69 -9.29 9.48
C TYR A 109 -13.36 -10.17 8.27
N ARG A 110 -14.40 -10.46 7.43
CA ARG A 110 -14.26 -11.24 6.19
C ARG A 110 -14.83 -10.49 5.01
N PHE A 111 -14.08 -10.45 3.95
CA PHE A 111 -14.59 -10.00 2.65
C PHE A 111 -15.59 -11.01 2.11
N ARG A 112 -16.66 -10.54 1.44
CA ARG A 112 -17.72 -11.42 0.92
C ARG A 112 -17.98 -11.14 -0.55
N THR A 113 -17.85 -12.17 -1.38
CA THR A 113 -18.28 -12.15 -2.79
C THR A 113 -19.57 -12.94 -2.90
N ARG A 114 -20.57 -12.41 -3.60
CA ARG A 114 -21.91 -12.99 -3.64
C ARG A 114 -22.39 -13.19 -5.06
N LEU A 115 -23.17 -14.25 -5.31
CA LEU A 115 -23.99 -14.42 -6.48
C LEU A 115 -25.45 -14.17 -6.11
N VAL A 116 -26.09 -13.25 -6.81
CA VAL A 116 -27.49 -12.85 -6.59
C VAL A 116 -28.29 -13.07 -7.86
N ALA A 117 -29.40 -13.81 -7.75
CA ALA A 117 -30.38 -13.96 -8.81
C ALA A 117 -31.49 -12.92 -8.63
N THR A 118 -31.90 -12.23 -9.69
CA THR A 118 -32.96 -11.22 -9.64
C THR A 118 -34.36 -11.84 -9.71
N ALA A 119 -34.46 -13.15 -9.94
CA ALA A 119 -35.68 -13.95 -9.89
C ALA A 119 -35.40 -15.30 -9.22
N PRO A 120 -36.40 -15.97 -8.64
CA PRO A 120 -36.22 -17.27 -7.99
C PRO A 120 -35.85 -18.36 -9.00
N VAL A 121 -35.20 -19.42 -8.48
CA VAL A 121 -34.91 -20.64 -9.26
C VAL A 121 -36.19 -21.49 -9.32
N VAL A 122 -36.77 -21.63 -10.51
CA VAL A 122 -37.95 -22.44 -10.74
C VAL A 122 -37.64 -23.52 -11.78
N LYS A 123 -37.73 -24.78 -11.38
CA LYS A 123 -37.40 -25.95 -12.27
C LYS A 123 -36.02 -25.82 -12.95
N GLY A 124 -35.05 -25.30 -12.22
CA GLY A 124 -33.67 -25.13 -12.70
C GLY A 124 -33.42 -23.87 -13.53
N ARG A 125 -34.39 -23.00 -13.66
CA ARG A 125 -34.33 -21.79 -14.49
C ARG A 125 -34.45 -20.53 -13.64
N ILE A 126 -33.68 -19.52 -13.97
CA ILE A 126 -33.76 -18.16 -13.44
C ILE A 126 -34.30 -17.27 -14.57
N ASP A 127 -35.55 -16.82 -14.44
CA ASP A 127 -36.18 -15.88 -15.41
C ASP A 127 -35.80 -14.43 -15.06
N GLY A 128 -34.49 -14.16 -15.00
CA GLY A 128 -33.91 -12.90 -14.62
C GLY A 128 -32.38 -12.91 -14.79
N ASP A 129 -31.74 -11.90 -14.21
CA ASP A 129 -30.29 -11.75 -14.26
C ASP A 129 -29.59 -12.53 -13.12
N LEU A 130 -28.35 -12.94 -13.35
CA LEU A 130 -27.42 -13.44 -12.33
C LEU A 130 -26.31 -12.39 -12.14
N ILE A 131 -26.08 -11.95 -10.90
CA ILE A 131 -25.16 -10.85 -10.62
C ILE A 131 -24.05 -11.31 -9.67
N LEU A 132 -22.80 -11.23 -10.11
CA LEU A 132 -21.62 -11.43 -9.25
C LEU A 132 -21.24 -10.11 -8.59
N ILE A 133 -21.37 -10.04 -7.26
CA ILE A 133 -21.13 -8.85 -6.48
C ILE A 133 -19.81 -8.99 -5.74
N GLY A 134 -18.83 -8.17 -6.13
CA GLY A 134 -17.54 -8.08 -5.44
C GLY A 134 -17.65 -7.39 -4.10
N GLY A 135 -17.04 -7.97 -3.08
CA GLY A 135 -16.93 -7.41 -1.74
C GLY A 135 -15.57 -6.79 -1.42
N GLY A 136 -14.74 -6.56 -2.44
CA GLY A 136 -13.40 -6.02 -2.24
C GLY A 136 -12.36 -7.06 -1.81
N ASP A 137 -12.67 -8.36 -1.85
CA ASP A 137 -11.74 -9.42 -1.46
C ASP A 137 -10.46 -9.38 -2.31
N PRO A 138 -9.28 -9.09 -1.72
CA PRO A 138 -8.02 -9.07 -2.45
C PRO A 138 -7.46 -10.47 -2.74
N ALA A 139 -8.03 -11.51 -2.14
CA ALA A 139 -7.54 -12.88 -2.20
C ALA A 139 -8.49 -13.84 -2.93
N LEU A 140 -9.59 -13.33 -3.50
CA LEU A 140 -10.49 -14.12 -4.35
C LEU A 140 -9.69 -14.74 -5.49
N ASP A 141 -9.84 -16.05 -5.71
CA ASP A 141 -9.14 -16.79 -6.75
C ASP A 141 -10.09 -17.62 -7.62
N SER A 142 -9.54 -18.25 -8.66
CA SER A 142 -10.33 -19.09 -9.56
C SER A 142 -10.92 -20.33 -8.88
N ASP A 143 -10.30 -20.82 -7.80
CA ASP A 143 -10.84 -21.95 -7.04
C ASP A 143 -12.11 -21.53 -6.27
N ALA A 144 -12.13 -20.32 -5.71
CA ALA A 144 -13.30 -19.77 -5.06
C ALA A 144 -14.46 -19.54 -6.05
N LEU A 145 -14.17 -18.99 -7.24
CA LEU A 145 -15.19 -18.83 -8.29
C LEU A 145 -15.71 -20.18 -8.80
N GLY A 146 -14.84 -21.19 -8.90
CA GLY A 146 -15.23 -22.55 -9.25
C GLY A 146 -16.17 -23.18 -8.22
N ALA A 147 -15.90 -22.99 -6.92
CA ALA A 147 -16.78 -23.43 -5.85
C ALA A 147 -18.15 -22.73 -5.90
N MET A 148 -18.17 -21.41 -6.17
CA MET A 148 -19.44 -20.69 -6.36
C MET A 148 -20.25 -21.19 -7.56
N ALA A 149 -19.57 -21.56 -8.66
CA ALA A 149 -20.24 -22.16 -9.84
C ALA A 149 -20.80 -23.56 -9.53
N ALA A 150 -20.08 -24.36 -8.72
CA ALA A 150 -20.57 -25.65 -8.22
C ALA A 150 -21.82 -25.47 -7.36
N THR A 151 -21.83 -24.49 -6.44
CA THR A 151 -22.99 -24.16 -5.60
C THR A 151 -24.21 -23.81 -6.43
N LEU A 152 -24.07 -23.06 -7.53
CA LEU A 152 -25.18 -22.81 -8.47
C LEU A 152 -25.73 -24.10 -9.06
N LYS A 153 -24.87 -25.04 -9.45
CA LYS A 153 -25.27 -26.33 -9.97
C LYS A 153 -25.99 -27.17 -8.93
N GLU A 154 -25.49 -27.17 -7.69
CA GLU A 154 -26.12 -27.86 -6.55
C GLU A 154 -27.48 -27.26 -6.21
N ALA A 155 -27.66 -25.96 -6.36
CA ALA A 155 -28.96 -25.28 -6.26
C ALA A 155 -29.91 -25.61 -7.42
N GLY A 156 -29.50 -26.48 -8.34
CA GLY A 156 -30.28 -26.95 -9.45
C GLY A 156 -30.33 -25.99 -10.63
N VAL A 157 -29.53 -24.94 -10.69
CA VAL A 157 -29.53 -23.98 -11.79
C VAL A 157 -29.00 -24.63 -13.06
N ILE A 158 -29.80 -24.57 -14.13
CA ILE A 158 -29.49 -25.07 -15.47
C ILE A 158 -29.42 -23.93 -16.46
N GLU A 159 -30.32 -22.93 -16.32
CA GLU A 159 -30.49 -21.84 -17.28
C GLU A 159 -30.67 -20.50 -16.57
N VAL A 160 -30.06 -19.48 -17.13
CA VAL A 160 -30.29 -18.06 -16.80
C VAL A 160 -30.77 -17.37 -18.10
N THR A 161 -32.02 -16.92 -18.14
CA THR A 161 -32.62 -16.34 -19.35
C THR A 161 -32.18 -14.89 -19.59
N GLY A 162 -31.93 -14.17 -18.51
CA GLY A 162 -31.38 -12.82 -18.54
C GLY A 162 -29.87 -12.80 -18.78
N HIS A 163 -29.19 -11.86 -18.16
CA HIS A 163 -27.76 -11.64 -18.34
C HIS A 163 -26.98 -11.96 -17.07
N PHE A 164 -25.75 -12.35 -17.28
CA PHE A 164 -24.74 -12.35 -16.22
C PHE A 164 -24.10 -10.96 -16.14
N ARG A 165 -24.13 -10.36 -14.95
CA ARG A 165 -23.63 -9.02 -14.68
C ARG A 165 -22.65 -9.03 -13.53
N VAL A 166 -21.81 -8.00 -13.40
CA VAL A 166 -20.91 -7.83 -12.26
C VAL A 166 -21.18 -6.51 -11.54
N ARG A 167 -20.94 -6.47 -10.24
CA ARG A 167 -21.00 -5.27 -9.40
C ARG A 167 -19.70 -5.13 -8.64
N HIS A 168 -19.00 -4.00 -8.80
CA HIS A 168 -17.67 -3.82 -8.22
C HIS A 168 -17.43 -2.40 -7.64
N ASP A 169 -18.48 -1.66 -7.35
CA ASP A 169 -18.47 -0.26 -6.90
C ASP A 169 -18.18 -0.07 -5.42
N ILE A 170 -17.78 -1.13 -4.71
CA ILE A 170 -17.35 -1.03 -3.30
C ILE A 170 -15.99 -0.32 -3.15
N ALA A 171 -15.18 -0.31 -4.20
CA ALA A 171 -13.92 0.39 -4.30
C ALA A 171 -13.83 1.17 -5.63
N PRO A 172 -12.96 2.18 -5.74
CA PRO A 172 -12.72 2.85 -7.02
C PRO A 172 -12.12 1.87 -8.04
N SER A 173 -12.44 2.06 -9.32
CA SER A 173 -11.76 1.36 -10.42
C SER A 173 -10.57 2.20 -10.87
N LEU A 174 -9.36 1.69 -10.63
CA LEU A 174 -8.11 2.36 -10.98
C LEU A 174 -7.26 1.41 -11.84
N PRO A 175 -6.63 1.90 -12.91
CA PRO A 175 -5.87 1.03 -13.82
C PRO A 175 -4.54 0.52 -13.23
N TRP A 176 -4.03 1.16 -12.17
CA TRP A 176 -2.80 0.83 -11.44
C TRP A 176 -2.80 1.48 -10.06
N ILE A 177 -1.86 1.09 -9.21
CA ILE A 177 -1.59 1.75 -7.91
C ILE A 177 -0.72 3.00 -8.12
N ASP A 178 0.35 2.87 -8.93
CA ASP A 178 1.32 3.93 -9.18
C ASP A 178 1.61 4.04 -10.70
N PRO A 179 1.31 5.19 -11.35
CA PRO A 179 1.53 5.39 -12.78
C PRO A 179 3.01 5.40 -13.18
N ASP A 180 3.91 5.58 -12.21
CA ASP A 180 5.36 5.63 -12.42
C ASP A 180 6.02 4.24 -12.46
N GLN A 181 5.25 3.15 -12.49
CA GLN A 181 5.77 1.80 -12.62
C GLN A 181 5.66 1.29 -14.07
N PRO A 182 6.56 0.40 -14.51
CA PRO A 182 6.40 -0.27 -15.82
C PRO A 182 5.11 -1.10 -15.90
N ASP A 183 4.50 -1.18 -17.08
CA ASP A 183 3.20 -1.85 -17.27
C ASP A 183 3.24 -3.36 -16.94
N GLN A 184 4.38 -4.03 -17.20
CA GLN A 184 4.50 -5.48 -17.05
C GLN A 184 4.72 -5.96 -15.60
N VAL A 185 4.78 -5.06 -14.62
CA VAL A 185 5.12 -5.46 -13.25
C VAL A 185 3.90 -5.88 -12.46
N ALA A 186 3.83 -7.16 -12.12
CA ALA A 186 2.70 -7.77 -11.43
C ALA A 186 2.44 -7.23 -10.01
N TYR A 187 3.34 -6.42 -9.46
CA TYR A 187 3.17 -5.78 -8.16
C TYR A 187 2.44 -4.41 -8.23
N ASN A 188 2.12 -3.95 -9.44
CA ASN A 188 1.35 -2.72 -9.69
C ASN A 188 0.01 -3.02 -10.40
N PRO A 189 -0.86 -3.86 -9.83
CA PRO A 189 -2.10 -4.24 -10.47
C PRO A 189 -3.13 -3.10 -10.46
N ALA A 190 -4.13 -3.22 -11.34
CA ALA A 190 -5.34 -2.43 -11.26
C ALA A 190 -6.11 -2.68 -9.95
N ILE A 191 -6.94 -1.73 -9.53
CA ILE A 191 -7.78 -1.78 -8.33
C ILE A 191 -9.24 -1.86 -8.75
N SER A 192 -10.01 -2.73 -8.09
CA SER A 192 -11.45 -2.88 -8.31
C SER A 192 -12.13 -3.40 -7.05
N GLY A 193 -13.44 -3.21 -6.94
CA GLY A 193 -14.25 -3.85 -5.90
C GLY A 193 -14.47 -5.35 -6.14
N LEU A 194 -14.16 -5.85 -7.33
CA LEU A 194 -14.12 -7.28 -7.68
C LEU A 194 -12.74 -7.61 -8.24
N ASN A 195 -11.95 -8.31 -7.48
CA ASN A 195 -10.58 -8.71 -7.83
C ASN A 195 -10.51 -10.22 -8.03
N LEU A 196 -9.56 -10.70 -8.84
CA LEU A 196 -9.34 -12.13 -9.05
C LEU A 196 -7.85 -12.41 -9.20
N ASN A 197 -7.31 -13.45 -8.52
CA ASN A 197 -5.91 -13.88 -8.63
C ASN A 197 -4.91 -12.71 -8.49
N PHE A 198 -5.17 -11.78 -7.56
CA PHE A 198 -4.41 -10.53 -7.39
C PHE A 198 -4.40 -9.64 -8.64
N ASN A 199 -5.44 -9.71 -9.48
CA ASN A 199 -5.58 -8.99 -10.75
C ASN A 199 -4.42 -9.26 -11.71
N ARG A 200 -4.04 -10.54 -11.81
CA ARG A 200 -2.94 -11.02 -12.65
C ARG A 200 -3.35 -12.26 -13.42
N VAL A 201 -2.88 -12.34 -14.64
CA VAL A 201 -2.99 -13.52 -15.50
C VAL A 201 -1.63 -14.23 -15.55
N HIS A 202 -1.65 -15.55 -15.61
CA HIS A 202 -0.47 -16.39 -15.71
C HIS A 202 -0.14 -16.67 -17.17
N PHE A 203 0.96 -16.06 -17.65
CA PHE A 203 1.58 -16.37 -18.93
C PHE A 203 2.60 -17.48 -18.74
N GLU A 204 2.49 -18.55 -19.52
CA GLU A 204 3.42 -19.69 -19.51
C GLU A 204 3.83 -19.99 -20.95
N TRP A 205 5.10 -20.35 -21.16
CA TRP A 205 5.63 -20.74 -22.44
C TRP A 205 6.54 -21.96 -22.34
N ARG A 206 6.57 -22.74 -23.42
CA ARG A 206 7.45 -23.89 -23.58
C ARG A 206 7.92 -23.95 -25.03
N LYS A 207 9.21 -24.23 -25.23
CA LYS A 207 9.75 -24.45 -26.58
C LYS A 207 9.08 -25.63 -27.25
N ALA A 208 8.58 -25.43 -28.45
CA ALA A 208 7.99 -26.44 -29.32
C ALA A 208 8.93 -26.81 -30.47
N LYS A 209 8.51 -27.77 -31.30
CA LYS A 209 9.28 -28.13 -32.52
C LYS A 209 9.48 -26.94 -33.45
N LYS A 210 8.46 -26.07 -33.54
CA LYS A 210 8.54 -24.79 -34.23
C LYS A 210 8.03 -23.70 -33.26
N GLY A 211 8.91 -22.75 -32.88
CA GLY A 211 8.56 -21.63 -31.98
C GLY A 211 8.35 -22.05 -30.53
N HIS A 212 7.28 -21.53 -29.92
CA HIS A 212 6.88 -21.79 -28.54
C HIS A 212 5.37 -22.01 -28.44
N ASP A 213 4.96 -22.98 -27.64
CA ASP A 213 3.59 -23.07 -27.14
C ASP A 213 3.43 -22.07 -26.00
N ILE A 214 2.35 -21.31 -26.04
CA ILE A 214 2.06 -20.27 -25.03
C ILE A 214 0.65 -20.40 -24.51
N THR A 215 0.46 -20.06 -23.24
CA THR A 215 -0.88 -20.02 -22.60
C THR A 215 -1.05 -18.77 -21.74
N MET A 216 -2.28 -18.25 -21.71
CA MET A 216 -2.73 -17.21 -20.79
C MET A 216 -3.87 -17.78 -19.95
N GLN A 217 -3.70 -17.85 -18.64
CA GLN A 217 -4.62 -18.57 -17.76
C GLN A 217 -4.90 -17.81 -16.46
N ALA A 218 -6.13 -17.94 -15.95
CA ALA A 218 -6.47 -17.55 -14.59
C ALA A 218 -6.11 -18.69 -13.63
N ARG A 219 -4.83 -18.82 -13.35
CA ARG A 219 -4.27 -19.97 -12.61
C ARG A 219 -4.49 -19.84 -11.11
N ALA A 220 -5.19 -20.81 -10.51
CA ALA A 220 -5.23 -21.07 -9.08
C ALA A 220 -4.65 -22.46 -8.79
N ARG A 221 -4.90 -23.03 -7.62
CA ARG A 221 -4.38 -24.35 -7.25
C ARG A 221 -5.02 -25.45 -8.09
N THR A 222 -6.35 -25.44 -8.19
CA THR A 222 -7.15 -26.48 -8.86
C THR A 222 -7.51 -26.06 -10.28
N TYR A 223 -8.13 -24.88 -10.42
CA TYR A 223 -8.62 -24.39 -11.70
C TYR A 223 -7.58 -23.54 -12.45
N ARG A 224 -7.56 -23.70 -13.78
CA ARG A 224 -6.65 -22.98 -14.70
C ARG A 224 -7.38 -22.62 -15.98
N PRO A 225 -8.53 -21.92 -15.91
CA PRO A 225 -9.26 -21.57 -17.10
C PRO A 225 -8.44 -20.66 -18.02
N ALA A 226 -8.52 -20.87 -19.32
CA ALA A 226 -8.07 -19.89 -20.31
C ALA A 226 -8.87 -18.59 -20.13
N VAL A 227 -8.32 -17.48 -20.57
CA VAL A 227 -8.93 -16.15 -20.44
C VAL A 227 -9.05 -15.48 -21.80
N ASP A 228 -10.15 -14.76 -22.01
CA ASP A 228 -10.38 -13.95 -23.21
C ASP A 228 -9.95 -12.48 -23.00
N VAL A 229 -9.88 -12.01 -21.73
CA VAL A 229 -9.52 -10.61 -21.40
C VAL A 229 -8.05 -10.26 -21.63
N ALA A 230 -7.19 -11.25 -21.85
CA ALA A 230 -5.76 -11.04 -22.13
C ALA A 230 -5.24 -12.05 -23.15
N SER A 231 -4.43 -11.58 -24.08
CA SER A 231 -3.73 -12.41 -25.08
C SER A 231 -2.23 -12.12 -25.09
N MET A 232 -1.47 -13.04 -25.68
CA MET A 232 0.00 -12.89 -25.83
C MET A 232 0.41 -13.23 -27.26
N GLU A 233 1.23 -12.38 -27.85
CA GLU A 233 1.90 -12.60 -29.14
C GLU A 233 3.42 -12.57 -28.97
N ILE A 234 4.11 -13.48 -29.68
CA ILE A 234 5.56 -13.52 -29.71
C ILE A 234 6.04 -12.73 -30.91
N VAL A 235 6.83 -11.68 -30.67
CA VAL A 235 7.29 -10.77 -31.69
C VAL A 235 8.83 -10.72 -31.77
N ASP A 236 9.33 -10.40 -32.96
CA ASP A 236 10.78 -10.26 -33.20
C ASP A 236 11.20 -8.81 -32.94
N ARG A 237 11.61 -8.54 -31.70
CA ARG A 237 12.19 -7.25 -31.28
C ARG A 237 13.24 -7.46 -30.18
N SER A 238 14.03 -6.42 -29.95
CA SER A 238 15.05 -6.43 -28.89
C SER A 238 14.55 -5.84 -27.58
N SER A 239 13.76 -4.81 -27.62
CA SER A 239 13.24 -4.05 -26.47
C SER A 239 11.97 -3.30 -26.87
N PRO A 240 11.00 -3.12 -25.94
CA PRO A 240 10.94 -3.72 -24.58
C PRO A 240 10.71 -5.24 -24.63
N VAL A 241 11.08 -5.95 -23.54
CA VAL A 241 10.83 -7.40 -23.47
C VAL A 241 9.34 -7.71 -23.48
N PHE A 242 8.57 -6.99 -22.71
CA PHE A 242 7.10 -7.04 -22.69
C PHE A 242 6.54 -5.68 -23.08
N ALA A 243 5.44 -5.67 -23.81
CA ALA A 243 4.62 -4.49 -24.04
C ALA A 243 3.15 -4.88 -24.08
N VAL A 244 2.28 -3.95 -23.76
CA VAL A 244 0.83 -4.14 -23.75
C VAL A 244 0.13 -3.02 -24.49
N GLU A 245 -0.90 -3.39 -25.24
CA GLU A 245 -1.91 -2.48 -25.79
C GLU A 245 -3.23 -2.77 -25.07
N HIS A 246 -3.75 -1.76 -24.36
CA HIS A 246 -5.04 -1.84 -23.70
C HIS A 246 -6.14 -1.47 -24.72
N THR A 247 -6.87 -2.46 -25.21
CA THR A 247 -8.03 -2.23 -26.07
C THR A 247 -9.31 -2.18 -25.23
N ARG A 248 -10.44 -1.89 -25.86
CA ARG A 248 -11.74 -1.91 -25.19
C ARG A 248 -12.06 -3.26 -24.54
N ASP A 249 -11.67 -4.36 -25.21
CA ASP A 249 -12.12 -5.70 -24.85
C ASP A 249 -11.01 -6.59 -24.29
N GLN A 250 -9.74 -6.25 -24.54
CA GLN A 250 -8.63 -7.14 -24.24
C GLN A 250 -7.32 -6.40 -23.96
N ASP A 251 -6.50 -6.93 -23.06
CA ASP A 251 -5.09 -6.57 -22.90
C ASP A 251 -4.26 -7.40 -23.87
N ARG A 252 -3.76 -6.79 -24.93
CA ARG A 252 -2.94 -7.44 -25.96
C ARG A 252 -1.46 -7.31 -25.58
N TRP A 253 -0.93 -8.36 -24.98
CA TRP A 253 0.47 -8.43 -24.63
C TRP A 253 1.33 -8.90 -25.80
N THR A 254 2.54 -8.39 -25.89
CA THR A 254 3.58 -8.91 -26.78
C THR A 254 4.84 -9.18 -25.98
N VAL A 255 5.56 -10.27 -26.36
CA VAL A 255 6.83 -10.65 -25.75
C VAL A 255 7.92 -10.81 -26.81
N ALA A 256 9.11 -10.30 -26.51
CA ALA A 256 10.27 -10.46 -27.37
C ALA A 256 10.72 -11.93 -27.42
N ARG A 257 10.75 -12.56 -28.62
CA ARG A 257 11.11 -13.97 -28.83
C ARG A 257 12.39 -14.38 -28.11
N ARG A 258 13.43 -13.54 -28.21
CA ARG A 258 14.74 -13.82 -27.60
C ARG A 258 14.75 -13.91 -26.08
N ALA A 259 13.72 -13.42 -25.41
CA ALA A 259 13.62 -13.42 -23.95
C ALA A 259 13.01 -14.71 -23.37
N LEU A 260 12.44 -15.58 -24.21
CA LEU A 260 11.67 -16.74 -23.75
C LEU A 260 12.54 -17.92 -23.30
N GLY A 261 13.69 -18.20 -23.96
CA GLY A 261 14.48 -19.38 -23.64
C GLY A 261 13.74 -20.67 -23.99
N THR A 262 13.92 -21.73 -23.17
CA THR A 262 13.28 -23.04 -23.36
C THR A 262 11.88 -23.10 -22.80
N ASP A 263 11.71 -22.67 -21.56
CA ASP A 263 10.44 -22.63 -20.84
C ASP A 263 10.44 -21.56 -19.77
N GLY A 264 9.28 -21.19 -19.30
CA GLY A 264 9.12 -20.25 -18.20
C GLY A 264 7.69 -19.79 -18.01
N ALA A 265 7.53 -18.96 -17.00
CA ALA A 265 6.24 -18.36 -16.70
C ALA A 265 6.38 -16.98 -16.09
N ARG A 266 5.36 -16.14 -16.27
CA ARG A 266 5.28 -14.81 -15.69
C ARG A 266 3.85 -14.45 -15.37
N TRP A 267 3.66 -13.82 -14.21
CA TRP A 267 2.42 -13.14 -13.90
C TRP A 267 2.42 -11.74 -14.51
N LEU A 268 1.38 -11.43 -15.27
CA LEU A 268 1.18 -10.11 -15.89
C LEU A 268 -0.09 -9.48 -15.31
N PRO A 269 -0.13 -8.17 -15.06
CA PRO A 269 -1.33 -7.51 -14.57
C PRO A 269 -2.42 -7.50 -15.63
N VAL A 270 -3.68 -7.44 -15.20
CA VAL A 270 -4.84 -7.18 -16.04
C VAL A 270 -5.38 -5.79 -15.73
N SER A 271 -5.77 -5.04 -16.76
CA SER A 271 -6.24 -3.66 -16.63
C SER A 271 -7.69 -3.56 -16.16
N ARG A 272 -8.49 -4.63 -16.34
CA ARG A 272 -9.93 -4.68 -16.06
C ARG A 272 -10.30 -5.87 -15.17
N PRO A 273 -10.07 -5.77 -13.85
CA PRO A 273 -10.25 -6.89 -12.92
C PRO A 273 -11.68 -7.44 -12.87
N ALA A 274 -12.70 -6.58 -12.98
CA ALA A 274 -14.08 -6.99 -12.92
C ALA A 274 -14.47 -7.84 -14.16
N GLU A 275 -14.02 -7.44 -15.36
CA GLU A 275 -14.22 -8.22 -16.58
C GLU A 275 -13.43 -9.53 -16.54
N TYR A 276 -12.21 -9.51 -15.98
CA TYR A 276 -11.43 -10.72 -15.76
C TYR A 276 -12.15 -11.72 -14.86
N ALA A 277 -12.73 -11.26 -13.76
CA ALA A 277 -13.51 -12.12 -12.87
C ALA A 277 -14.78 -12.65 -13.56
N ALA A 278 -15.44 -11.81 -14.39
CA ALA A 278 -16.61 -12.22 -15.18
C ALA A 278 -16.28 -13.29 -16.21
N ASP A 279 -15.24 -13.11 -16.99
CA ASP A 279 -14.74 -14.05 -18.01
C ASP A 279 -14.44 -15.43 -17.38
N VAL A 280 -13.68 -15.43 -16.30
CA VAL A 280 -13.32 -16.65 -15.56
C VAL A 280 -14.56 -17.33 -14.97
N PHE A 281 -15.48 -16.56 -14.36
CA PHE A 281 -16.68 -17.12 -13.78
C PHE A 281 -17.59 -17.77 -14.86
N MET A 282 -17.77 -17.12 -15.99
CA MET A 282 -18.55 -17.65 -17.11
C MET A 282 -17.95 -18.95 -17.65
N THR A 283 -16.63 -19.01 -17.76
CA THR A 283 -15.90 -20.23 -18.17
C THR A 283 -16.09 -21.37 -17.18
N LEU A 284 -15.99 -21.09 -15.87
CA LEU A 284 -16.22 -22.07 -14.82
C LEU A 284 -17.67 -22.51 -14.72
N ALA A 285 -18.65 -21.59 -14.85
CA ALA A 285 -20.07 -21.93 -14.89
C ALA A 285 -20.39 -22.86 -16.07
N ARG A 286 -19.79 -22.60 -17.25
CA ARG A 286 -19.93 -23.48 -18.43
C ARG A 286 -19.40 -24.89 -18.17
N SER A 287 -18.31 -25.05 -17.41
CA SER A 287 -17.80 -26.37 -17.04
C SER A 287 -18.77 -27.17 -16.15
N HIS A 288 -19.69 -26.48 -15.48
CA HIS A 288 -20.81 -27.06 -14.71
C HIS A 288 -22.12 -27.17 -15.52
N GLY A 289 -22.08 -26.86 -16.83
CA GLY A 289 -23.25 -26.93 -17.74
C GLY A 289 -24.16 -25.72 -17.68
N ILE A 290 -23.71 -24.60 -17.08
CA ILE A 290 -24.49 -23.35 -16.98
C ILE A 290 -23.92 -22.35 -17.97
N VAL A 291 -24.66 -22.05 -19.04
CA VAL A 291 -24.26 -21.07 -20.07
C VAL A 291 -24.78 -19.68 -19.69
N LEU A 292 -23.86 -18.73 -19.53
CA LEU A 292 -24.14 -17.36 -19.14
C LEU A 292 -23.88 -16.41 -20.33
N ARG A 293 -24.68 -15.34 -20.44
CA ARG A 293 -24.49 -14.27 -21.42
C ARG A 293 -24.12 -12.97 -20.69
N ARG A 294 -22.95 -12.41 -20.98
CA ARG A 294 -22.50 -11.16 -20.36
C ARG A 294 -23.45 -10.00 -20.74
N GLY A 295 -23.90 -9.24 -19.73
CA GLY A 295 -24.65 -8.00 -19.88
C GLY A 295 -23.92 -6.81 -19.29
N ALA A 296 -24.44 -5.61 -19.51
CA ALA A 296 -23.92 -4.39 -18.90
C ALA A 296 -24.05 -4.45 -17.36
N ASP A 297 -23.16 -3.75 -16.66
CA ASP A 297 -23.17 -3.72 -15.21
C ASP A 297 -24.43 -3.04 -14.66
N PRO A 298 -24.98 -3.54 -13.55
CA PRO A 298 -26.24 -3.03 -13.02
C PRO A 298 -26.04 -1.65 -12.38
N VAL A 299 -27.01 -0.76 -12.57
CA VAL A 299 -27.09 0.54 -11.94
C VAL A 299 -28.14 0.51 -10.83
N GLY A 300 -27.87 1.15 -9.68
CA GLY A 300 -28.82 1.23 -8.58
C GLY A 300 -28.83 0.00 -7.65
N PRO A 301 -29.81 -0.10 -6.76
CA PRO A 301 -29.91 -1.20 -5.79
C PRO A 301 -30.15 -2.55 -6.47
N ILE A 302 -29.42 -3.58 -6.03
CA ILE A 302 -29.67 -4.96 -6.46
C ILE A 302 -30.65 -5.60 -5.50
N LYS A 303 -31.75 -6.16 -6.06
CA LYS A 303 -32.75 -6.94 -5.35
C LYS A 303 -32.73 -8.37 -5.91
N GLY A 304 -32.91 -9.35 -5.05
CA GLY A 304 -32.93 -10.76 -5.44
C GLY A 304 -32.42 -11.68 -4.35
N ASP A 305 -32.38 -12.97 -4.67
CA ASP A 305 -31.97 -14.03 -3.76
C ASP A 305 -30.48 -14.30 -3.87
N VAL A 306 -29.80 -14.42 -2.72
CA VAL A 306 -28.40 -14.80 -2.68
C VAL A 306 -28.28 -16.31 -2.87
N LEU A 307 -27.73 -16.75 -4.00
CA LEU A 307 -27.58 -18.15 -4.32
C LEU A 307 -26.23 -18.75 -3.86
N ALA A 308 -25.18 -17.95 -3.82
CA ALA A 308 -23.89 -18.38 -3.33
C ALA A 308 -23.13 -17.23 -2.69
N VAL A 309 -22.36 -17.56 -1.65
CA VAL A 309 -21.48 -16.63 -0.95
C VAL A 309 -20.11 -17.26 -0.81
N HIS A 310 -19.08 -16.54 -1.26
CA HIS A 310 -17.71 -16.82 -0.87
C HIS A 310 -17.32 -15.87 0.27
N GLU A 311 -16.91 -16.45 1.41
CA GLU A 311 -16.30 -15.69 2.50
C GLU A 311 -14.80 -15.86 2.47
N GLY A 312 -14.10 -14.75 2.33
CA GLY A 312 -12.65 -14.69 2.42
C GLY A 312 -12.12 -15.10 3.80
N ARG A 313 -10.82 -15.15 3.93
CA ARG A 313 -10.14 -15.45 5.20
C ARG A 313 -10.41 -14.34 6.23
N PRO A 314 -10.29 -14.64 7.55
CA PRO A 314 -10.29 -13.59 8.57
C PRO A 314 -9.25 -12.51 8.25
N LEU A 315 -9.54 -11.27 8.60
CA LEU A 315 -8.67 -10.12 8.33
C LEU A 315 -7.26 -10.35 8.92
N ALA A 316 -7.16 -10.87 10.13
CA ALA A 316 -5.87 -11.16 10.77
C ALA A 316 -4.99 -12.10 9.92
N GLU A 317 -5.57 -13.13 9.30
CA GLU A 317 -4.84 -14.04 8.40
C GLU A 317 -4.47 -13.33 7.08
N THR A 318 -5.41 -12.58 6.52
CA THR A 318 -5.18 -11.77 5.30
C THR A 318 -4.03 -10.78 5.50
N LEU A 319 -3.99 -10.09 6.66
CA LEU A 319 -2.92 -9.16 7.00
C LEU A 319 -1.58 -9.86 7.23
N ARG A 320 -1.58 -11.04 7.90
CA ARG A 320 -0.35 -11.84 8.06
C ARG A 320 0.26 -12.20 6.71
N LEU A 321 -0.57 -12.66 5.77
CA LEU A 321 -0.13 -12.98 4.41
C LEU A 321 0.33 -11.74 3.65
N MET A 322 -0.39 -10.62 3.77
CA MET A 322 -0.01 -9.33 3.21
C MET A 322 1.36 -8.86 3.69
N LEU A 323 1.60 -8.93 4.99
CA LEU A 323 2.87 -8.52 5.60
C LEU A 323 4.01 -9.46 5.21
N ARG A 324 3.75 -10.77 5.15
CA ARG A 324 4.72 -11.81 4.77
C ARG A 324 5.15 -11.70 3.31
N TYR A 325 4.19 -11.60 2.38
CA TYR A 325 4.44 -11.59 0.93
C TYR A 325 4.47 -10.19 0.32
N SER A 326 4.18 -9.18 1.13
CA SER A 326 4.21 -7.78 0.73
C SER A 326 3.28 -7.44 -0.45
N THR A 327 2.07 -8.03 -0.49
CA THR A 327 1.11 -7.86 -1.57
C THR A 327 0.51 -6.47 -1.58
N ASN A 328 0.70 -5.71 -2.68
CA ASN A 328 0.24 -4.33 -2.79
C ASN A 328 -1.29 -4.26 -2.92
N LEU A 329 -1.89 -5.06 -3.82
CA LEU A 329 -3.35 -5.11 -3.96
C LEU A 329 -4.05 -5.33 -2.62
N THR A 330 -3.54 -6.28 -1.81
CA THR A 330 -4.14 -6.55 -0.49
C THR A 330 -4.10 -5.33 0.41
N ALA A 331 -2.98 -4.60 0.43
CA ALA A 331 -2.86 -3.40 1.24
C ALA A 331 -3.85 -2.30 0.81
N GLU A 332 -3.98 -2.08 -0.51
CA GLU A 332 -4.91 -1.08 -1.03
C GLU A 332 -6.36 -1.45 -0.70
N MET A 333 -6.76 -2.69 -0.95
CA MET A 333 -8.14 -3.13 -0.70
C MET A 333 -8.50 -3.11 0.78
N VAL A 334 -7.59 -3.53 1.64
CA VAL A 334 -7.78 -3.50 3.10
C VAL A 334 -7.89 -2.06 3.59
N GLY A 335 -7.03 -1.16 3.14
CA GLY A 335 -7.07 0.25 3.53
C GLY A 335 -8.30 0.99 3.02
N LEU A 336 -8.69 0.78 1.75
CA LEU A 336 -9.92 1.31 1.17
C LEU A 336 -11.16 0.82 1.94
N THR A 337 -11.19 -0.46 2.32
CA THR A 337 -12.30 -1.05 3.07
C THR A 337 -12.38 -0.49 4.49
N ALA A 338 -11.25 -0.31 5.16
CA ALA A 338 -11.19 0.32 6.47
C ALA A 338 -11.71 1.77 6.43
N THR A 339 -11.29 2.56 5.42
CA THR A 339 -11.78 3.93 5.21
C THR A 339 -13.28 3.95 4.92
N ARG A 340 -13.77 3.00 4.11
CA ARG A 340 -15.20 2.91 3.79
C ARG A 340 -16.05 2.52 5.01
N HIS A 341 -15.52 1.68 5.90
CA HIS A 341 -16.19 1.30 7.14
C HIS A 341 -16.54 2.53 7.99
N ASP A 342 -15.71 3.57 7.96
CA ASP A 342 -15.97 4.86 8.62
C ASP A 342 -16.96 5.76 7.84
N GLY A 343 -17.65 5.22 6.84
CA GLY A 343 -18.63 5.95 6.02
C GLY A 343 -18.02 6.76 4.88
N VAL A 344 -16.69 6.76 4.71
CA VAL A 344 -16.01 7.57 3.69
C VAL A 344 -15.85 6.76 2.40
N ARG A 345 -16.55 7.16 1.33
CA ARG A 345 -16.36 6.63 -0.01
C ARG A 345 -15.20 7.39 -0.68
N ALA A 346 -14.00 6.82 -0.63
CA ALA A 346 -12.83 7.43 -1.22
C ALA A 346 -12.76 7.15 -2.74
N PRO A 347 -12.73 8.17 -3.61
CA PRO A 347 -12.66 7.98 -5.06
C PRO A 347 -11.25 7.66 -5.56
N SER A 348 -10.24 7.69 -4.70
CA SER A 348 -8.83 7.42 -5.03
C SER A 348 -8.05 6.92 -3.82
N LEU A 349 -6.90 6.28 -4.08
CA LEU A 349 -5.98 5.80 -3.02
C LEU A 349 -5.51 6.95 -2.14
N ILE A 350 -5.11 8.08 -2.74
CA ILE A 350 -4.63 9.24 -1.99
C ILE A 350 -5.71 9.83 -1.07
N ARG A 351 -6.98 9.79 -1.47
CA ARG A 351 -8.08 10.26 -0.62
C ARG A 351 -8.28 9.33 0.58
N SER A 352 -8.23 8.02 0.36
CA SER A 352 -8.29 7.03 1.42
C SER A 352 -7.09 7.12 2.38
N ALA A 353 -5.87 7.23 1.83
CA ALA A 353 -4.65 7.37 2.63
C ALA A 353 -4.63 8.66 3.47
N ARG A 354 -5.26 9.75 3.00
CA ARG A 354 -5.42 10.97 3.80
C ARG A 354 -6.27 10.75 5.05
N GLU A 355 -7.31 9.95 4.98
CA GLU A 355 -8.10 9.60 6.16
C GLU A 355 -7.27 8.74 7.14
N MET A 356 -6.50 7.79 6.64
CA MET A 356 -5.55 7.02 7.45
C MET A 356 -4.49 7.93 8.10
N ASN A 357 -3.94 8.92 7.40
CA ASN A 357 -2.98 9.88 7.97
C ASN A 357 -3.61 10.72 9.10
N LYS A 358 -4.85 11.21 8.92
CA LYS A 358 -5.59 11.93 9.97
C LYS A 358 -5.79 11.05 11.20
N TRP A 359 -6.13 9.79 10.98
CA TRP A 359 -6.31 8.84 12.04
C TRP A 359 -5.02 8.61 12.84
N PHE A 360 -3.86 8.47 12.16
CA PHE A 360 -2.57 8.37 12.85
C PHE A 360 -2.20 9.63 13.62
N ALA A 361 -2.53 10.81 13.12
CA ALA A 361 -2.30 12.05 13.86
C ALA A 361 -3.04 12.04 15.21
N VAL A 362 -4.25 11.50 15.25
CA VAL A 362 -5.08 11.40 16.46
C VAL A 362 -4.62 10.24 17.36
N GLN A 363 -4.45 9.04 16.80
CA GLN A 363 -4.24 7.83 17.59
C GLN A 363 -2.78 7.62 18.01
N ALA A 364 -1.83 8.09 17.21
CA ALA A 364 -0.40 7.90 17.43
C ALA A 364 0.38 9.22 17.63
N GLY A 365 -0.27 10.37 17.52
CA GLY A 365 0.39 11.67 17.65
C GLY A 365 1.43 11.93 16.55
N THR A 366 1.23 11.37 15.34
CA THR A 366 2.14 11.60 14.22
C THR A 366 2.06 13.05 13.73
N ARG A 367 3.18 13.60 13.26
CA ARG A 367 3.29 15.01 12.85
C ARG A 367 3.56 15.20 11.37
N SER A 368 4.16 14.20 10.73
CA SER A 368 4.71 14.33 9.38
C SER A 368 4.41 13.11 8.49
N THR A 369 3.44 12.26 8.85
CA THR A 369 3.03 11.16 7.98
C THR A 369 2.35 11.70 6.72
N GLY A 370 2.79 11.19 5.57
CA GLY A 370 2.26 11.55 4.27
C GLY A 370 2.17 10.30 3.39
N PHE A 371 1.41 9.28 3.85
CA PHE A 371 1.03 8.16 3.00
C PHE A 371 0.06 8.65 1.91
N ILE A 372 0.27 8.20 0.68
CA ILE A 372 -0.58 8.52 -0.47
C ILE A 372 -1.34 7.31 -1.00
N ASP A 373 -1.01 6.14 -0.50
CA ASP A 373 -1.61 4.85 -0.71
C ASP A 373 -1.49 4.01 0.57
N HIS A 374 -1.91 2.76 0.52
CA HIS A 374 -1.85 1.83 1.66
C HIS A 374 -0.71 0.81 1.55
N SER A 375 -0.09 0.69 0.40
CA SER A 375 1.00 -0.27 0.14
C SER A 375 2.40 0.32 0.29
N GLY A 376 2.52 1.64 0.14
CA GLY A 376 3.78 2.37 0.06
C GLY A 376 4.48 2.20 -1.29
N LEU A 377 3.75 1.82 -2.35
CA LEU A 377 4.30 1.74 -3.70
C LEU A 377 4.47 3.13 -4.32
N GLY A 378 3.52 4.03 -4.08
CA GLY A 378 3.44 5.34 -4.70
C GLY A 378 4.64 6.22 -4.39
N TYR A 379 5.13 6.88 -5.42
CA TYR A 379 6.33 7.72 -5.37
C TYR A 379 6.27 8.82 -4.30
N GLY A 380 5.11 9.42 -4.05
CA GLY A 380 4.94 10.56 -3.15
C GLY A 380 4.84 10.24 -1.67
N ALA A 381 4.78 8.94 -1.28
CA ALA A 381 4.68 8.57 0.13
C ALA A 381 5.92 8.98 0.92
N ARG A 382 5.73 9.68 2.04
CA ARG A 382 6.83 10.17 2.91
C ARG A 382 6.46 9.98 4.38
N VAL A 383 7.42 9.49 5.16
CA VAL A 383 7.29 9.31 6.62
C VAL A 383 8.63 9.58 7.30
N THR A 384 8.61 10.08 8.53
CA THR A 384 9.80 10.16 9.38
C THR A 384 9.93 8.87 10.21
N ALA A 385 11.15 8.51 10.58
CA ALA A 385 11.39 7.35 11.47
C ALA A 385 10.71 7.53 12.84
N PRO A 386 10.76 8.69 13.50
CA PRO A 386 10.03 8.91 14.75
C PRO A 386 8.51 8.74 14.61
N ASP A 387 7.89 9.19 13.51
CA ASP A 387 6.45 8.99 13.32
C ASP A 387 6.09 7.53 13.11
N MET A 388 6.92 6.77 12.39
CA MET A 388 6.70 5.31 12.27
C MET A 388 6.83 4.59 13.61
N VAL A 389 7.78 5.01 14.46
CA VAL A 389 7.93 4.48 15.84
C VAL A 389 6.70 4.84 16.68
N ARG A 390 6.17 6.06 16.58
CA ARG A 390 4.91 6.44 17.26
C ARG A 390 3.74 5.56 16.84
N ILE A 391 3.62 5.25 15.54
CA ILE A 391 2.59 4.32 15.03
C ILE A 391 2.76 2.94 15.66
N LEU A 392 3.99 2.40 15.70
CA LEU A 392 4.28 1.09 16.31
C LEU A 392 4.02 1.07 17.80
N HIS A 393 4.45 2.11 18.54
CA HIS A 393 4.15 2.25 19.96
C HIS A 393 2.63 2.26 20.24
N ALA A 394 1.88 3.06 19.50
CA ALA A 394 0.43 3.10 19.65
C ALA A 394 -0.23 1.75 19.30
N ALA A 395 0.26 1.06 18.27
CA ALA A 395 -0.22 -0.27 17.90
C ALA A 395 0.07 -1.33 18.97
N ALA A 396 1.21 -1.24 19.67
CA ALA A 396 1.55 -2.14 20.79
C ALA A 396 0.59 -1.93 21.97
N ARG A 397 0.20 -0.68 22.25
CA ARG A 397 -0.76 -0.34 23.31
C ARG A 397 -2.21 -0.70 22.96
N ASP A 398 -2.55 -0.80 21.66
CA ASP A 398 -3.89 -1.21 21.17
C ASP A 398 -4.03 -2.75 21.15
N GLY A 399 -3.79 -3.39 22.27
CA GLY A 399 -3.93 -4.84 22.45
C GLY A 399 -2.89 -5.69 21.72
N ASP A 400 -1.80 -5.09 21.25
CA ASP A 400 -0.64 -5.76 20.59
C ASP A 400 -1.02 -6.68 19.41
N ARG A 401 -2.11 -6.36 18.70
CA ARG A 401 -2.66 -7.17 17.61
C ARG A 401 -1.80 -7.17 16.34
N LEU A 402 -0.95 -6.14 16.15
CA LEU A 402 -0.09 -6.00 14.98
C LEU A 402 1.16 -6.88 15.05
N LYS A 403 1.84 -6.88 16.19
CA LYS A 403 3.14 -7.53 16.37
C LYS A 403 3.15 -9.01 15.98
N PRO A 404 2.14 -9.85 16.36
CA PRO A 404 2.11 -11.27 15.98
C PRO A 404 1.91 -11.52 14.49
N LEU A 405 1.55 -10.50 13.71
CA LEU A 405 1.36 -10.61 12.26
C LEU A 405 2.62 -10.29 11.47
N LEU A 406 3.62 -9.66 12.11
CA LEU A 406 4.88 -9.30 11.48
C LEU A 406 5.74 -10.54 11.24
N LYS A 407 6.65 -10.43 10.27
CA LYS A 407 7.59 -11.50 9.96
C LYS A 407 8.76 -11.44 10.94
N GLU A 408 9.10 -12.59 11.51
CA GLU A 408 10.33 -12.75 12.26
C GLU A 408 11.54 -12.71 11.32
N LEU A 409 12.54 -11.91 11.70
CA LEU A 409 13.81 -11.77 11.01
C LEU A 409 14.90 -12.46 11.85
N SER A 410 15.77 -13.20 11.17
CA SER A 410 16.93 -13.80 11.81
C SER A 410 17.94 -12.73 12.21
N VAL A 411 18.30 -12.72 13.49
CA VAL A 411 19.38 -11.93 14.10
C VAL A 411 20.32 -12.86 14.83
N ASP A 412 21.60 -12.49 14.88
CA ASP A 412 22.61 -13.25 15.59
C ASP A 412 22.70 -12.75 17.06
N ALA A 413 21.63 -13.00 17.81
CA ALA A 413 21.51 -12.66 19.22
C ALA A 413 20.62 -13.68 19.94
N PRO A 414 21.17 -14.55 20.81
CA PRO A 414 20.41 -15.59 21.50
C PRO A 414 19.24 -15.01 22.30
N GLY A 415 18.05 -15.60 22.11
CA GLY A 415 16.84 -15.20 22.84
C GLY A 415 16.18 -13.91 22.37
N VAL A 416 16.76 -13.17 21.42
CA VAL A 416 16.19 -11.96 20.84
C VAL A 416 15.34 -12.31 19.63
N LYS A 417 14.13 -11.72 19.56
CA LYS A 417 13.27 -11.81 18.38
C LYS A 417 13.10 -10.44 17.74
N VAL A 418 13.24 -10.39 16.43
CA VAL A 418 12.97 -9.18 15.64
C VAL A 418 11.76 -9.44 14.73
N LEU A 419 10.65 -8.80 15.03
CA LEU A 419 9.40 -8.88 14.29
C LEU A 419 9.20 -7.61 13.47
N ALA A 420 9.35 -7.67 12.15
CA ALA A 420 9.40 -6.45 11.36
C ALA A 420 8.81 -6.60 9.95
N LYS A 421 8.46 -5.44 9.36
CA LYS A 421 8.11 -5.27 7.97
C LYS A 421 9.25 -4.61 7.21
N THR A 422 9.69 -5.26 6.16
CA THR A 422 10.66 -4.72 5.20
C THR A 422 9.98 -3.87 4.13
N GLY A 423 10.67 -2.84 3.66
CA GLY A 423 10.28 -2.05 2.49
C GLY A 423 11.45 -1.94 1.52
N THR A 424 11.19 -2.11 0.22
CA THR A 424 12.24 -1.99 -0.80
C THR A 424 11.63 -1.42 -2.08
N LEU A 425 12.22 -0.35 -2.57
CA LEU A 425 12.07 0.16 -3.94
C LEU A 425 13.49 0.40 -4.50
N ASN A 426 13.59 0.79 -5.75
CA ASN A 426 14.90 1.16 -6.31
C ASN A 426 15.54 2.29 -5.50
N PHE A 427 16.72 2.06 -4.95
CA PHE A 427 17.44 3.00 -4.08
C PHE A 427 16.66 3.50 -2.87
N VAL A 428 15.72 2.67 -2.39
CA VAL A 428 14.97 2.90 -1.14
C VAL A 428 14.96 1.60 -0.35
N SER A 429 15.26 1.69 0.96
CA SER A 429 15.19 0.57 1.89
C SER A 429 14.59 1.03 3.21
N GLY A 430 13.55 0.33 3.66
CA GLY A 430 12.90 0.56 4.94
C GLY A 430 12.81 -0.72 5.75
N LEU A 431 12.87 -0.59 7.06
CA LEU A 431 12.62 -1.65 8.02
C LEU A 431 12.00 -1.03 9.27
N ALA A 432 10.88 -1.57 9.74
CA ALA A 432 10.27 -1.12 10.99
C ALA A 432 9.53 -2.25 11.68
N GLY A 433 9.52 -2.24 13.00
CA GLY A 433 8.94 -3.30 13.81
C GLY A 433 9.38 -3.26 15.26
N TYR A 434 9.53 -4.43 15.84
CA TYR A 434 9.83 -4.60 17.27
C TYR A 434 11.04 -5.51 17.46
N ILE A 435 11.80 -5.23 18.52
CA ILE A 435 12.86 -6.09 19.06
C ILE A 435 12.36 -6.55 20.42
N GLU A 436 12.18 -7.86 20.60
CA GLU A 436 11.81 -8.47 21.87
C GLU A 436 13.06 -9.05 22.53
N ALA A 437 13.40 -8.54 23.71
CA ALA A 437 14.49 -8.99 24.53
C ALA A 437 14.13 -10.22 25.37
N PRO A 438 15.13 -11.02 25.85
CA PRO A 438 14.89 -12.15 26.74
C PRO A 438 14.22 -11.76 28.06
N ASP A 439 14.49 -10.58 28.58
CA ASP A 439 13.92 -9.99 29.83
C ASP A 439 12.48 -9.45 29.61
N LYS A 440 11.89 -9.68 28.42
CA LYS A 440 10.56 -9.19 27.98
C LYS A 440 10.51 -7.69 27.66
N ARG A 441 11.61 -6.95 27.74
CA ARG A 441 11.66 -5.58 27.22
C ARG A 441 11.44 -5.61 25.72
N THR A 442 10.60 -4.72 25.22
CA THR A 442 10.32 -4.60 23.78
C THR A 442 10.69 -3.21 23.31
N LEU A 443 11.46 -3.12 22.25
CA LEU A 443 11.78 -1.87 21.56
C LEU A 443 10.95 -1.77 20.28
N ALA A 444 10.46 -0.58 19.97
CA ALA A 444 9.87 -0.24 18.66
C ALA A 444 10.90 0.54 17.84
N PHE A 445 11.09 0.17 16.58
CA PHE A 445 12.11 0.81 15.74
C PHE A 445 11.66 1.05 14.32
N ALA A 446 12.27 2.05 13.67
CA ALA A 446 12.14 2.30 12.23
C ALA A 446 13.44 2.81 11.64
N ILE A 447 13.84 2.28 10.50
CA ILE A 447 15.04 2.64 9.74
C ILE A 447 14.63 2.87 8.29
N PHE A 448 14.92 4.05 7.75
CA PHE A 448 14.68 4.39 6.35
C PHE A 448 15.97 4.91 5.71
N SER A 449 16.25 4.46 4.50
CA SER A 449 17.35 4.94 3.68
C SER A 449 16.87 5.17 2.25
N ALA A 450 17.21 6.29 1.64
CA ALA A 450 16.84 6.58 0.25
C ALA A 450 17.88 7.45 -0.44
N ASP A 451 18.27 7.06 -1.66
CA ASP A 451 19.04 7.86 -2.59
C ASP A 451 18.10 8.34 -3.70
N MET A 452 17.38 9.44 -3.39
CA MET A 452 16.34 9.97 -4.27
C MET A 452 16.91 10.47 -5.60
N PRO A 453 18.04 11.19 -5.67
CA PRO A 453 18.62 11.60 -6.95
C PRO A 453 18.89 10.41 -7.89
N ARG A 454 19.43 9.30 -7.37
CA ARG A 454 19.66 8.10 -8.18
C ARG A 454 18.36 7.41 -8.59
N ARG A 455 17.38 7.39 -7.72
CA ARG A 455 16.06 6.83 -8.02
C ARG A 455 15.37 7.62 -9.14
N ASP A 456 15.39 8.94 -9.06
CA ASP A 456 14.68 9.84 -9.99
C ASP A 456 15.32 9.85 -11.38
N ALA A 457 16.61 9.58 -11.44
CA ALA A 457 17.34 9.43 -12.72
C ALA A 457 17.00 8.14 -13.50
N ILE A 458 16.19 7.21 -12.93
CA ILE A 458 15.86 5.95 -13.61
C ILE A 458 14.65 6.16 -14.54
N PRO A 459 14.80 5.99 -15.87
CA PRO A 459 13.66 5.98 -16.77
C PRO A 459 12.64 4.90 -16.39
N VAL A 460 11.34 5.17 -16.55
CA VAL A 460 10.26 4.25 -16.16
C VAL A 460 10.47 2.85 -16.73
N ALA A 461 10.80 2.73 -18.01
CA ALA A 461 11.05 1.44 -18.67
C ALA A 461 12.16 0.60 -18.02
N ASN A 462 13.09 1.24 -17.30
CA ASN A 462 14.23 0.57 -16.65
C ASN A 462 14.00 0.32 -15.14
N ARG A 463 12.87 0.74 -14.59
CA ARG A 463 12.59 0.66 -13.13
C ARG A 463 12.41 -0.76 -12.61
N GLU A 464 12.19 -1.75 -13.46
CA GLU A 464 12.07 -3.14 -13.02
C GLU A 464 13.38 -3.69 -12.45
N ARG A 465 14.52 -3.40 -13.10
CA ARG A 465 15.86 -3.90 -12.68
C ARG A 465 16.99 -2.92 -13.00
N PRO A 466 16.99 -1.73 -12.38
CA PRO A 466 18.03 -0.74 -12.72
C PRO A 466 19.40 -1.16 -12.22
N PRO A 467 20.46 -0.77 -12.94
CA PRO A 467 21.84 -1.02 -12.53
C PRO A 467 22.16 -0.45 -11.14
N GLY A 468 22.91 -1.20 -10.35
CA GLY A 468 23.39 -0.77 -9.03
C GLY A 468 22.38 -0.88 -7.88
N ALA A 469 21.05 -0.94 -8.16
CA ALA A 469 20.02 -0.97 -7.13
C ALA A 469 20.14 -2.18 -6.18
N ARG A 470 20.48 -3.36 -6.69
CA ARG A 470 20.66 -4.56 -5.85
C ARG A 470 21.84 -4.44 -4.89
N GLY A 471 22.97 -3.90 -5.36
CA GLY A 471 24.15 -3.68 -4.54
C GLY A 471 23.87 -2.65 -3.44
N TRP A 472 23.23 -1.55 -3.79
CA TRP A 472 22.79 -0.53 -2.84
C TRP A 472 21.84 -1.10 -1.77
N ALA A 473 20.81 -1.81 -2.17
CA ALA A 473 19.84 -2.43 -1.26
C ALA A 473 20.47 -3.47 -0.32
N ARG A 474 21.53 -4.18 -0.76
CA ARG A 474 22.29 -5.11 0.10
C ARG A 474 23.02 -4.35 1.21
N ARG A 475 23.71 -3.24 0.89
CA ARG A 475 24.39 -2.40 1.88
C ARG A 475 23.40 -1.77 2.86
N ALA A 476 22.25 -1.28 2.37
CA ALA A 476 21.20 -0.73 3.24
C ALA A 476 20.65 -1.79 4.22
N ARG A 477 20.45 -3.02 3.78
CA ARG A 477 20.04 -4.12 4.68
C ARG A 477 21.13 -4.50 5.67
N GLN A 478 22.41 -4.38 5.29
CA GLN A 478 23.50 -4.61 6.25
C GLN A 478 23.48 -3.53 7.34
N LEU A 479 23.34 -2.26 6.97
CA LEU A 479 23.20 -1.17 7.95
C LEU A 479 22.02 -1.42 8.91
N GLN A 480 20.88 -1.88 8.40
CA GLN A 480 19.73 -2.21 9.24
C GLN A 480 20.07 -3.30 10.27
N LYS A 481 20.80 -4.34 9.88
CA LYS A 481 21.25 -5.39 10.81
C LYS A 481 22.24 -4.85 11.83
N ASP A 482 23.21 -4.05 11.40
CA ASP A 482 24.24 -3.50 12.28
C ASP A 482 23.63 -2.57 13.34
N LEU A 483 22.64 -1.74 12.98
CA LEU A 483 21.88 -0.90 13.91
C LEU A 483 21.08 -1.75 14.91
N ILE A 484 20.38 -2.78 14.46
CA ILE A 484 19.63 -3.68 15.34
C ILE A 484 20.56 -4.39 16.31
N THR A 485 21.69 -4.95 15.85
CA THR A 485 22.68 -5.61 16.71
C THR A 485 23.20 -4.64 17.77
N ARG A 486 23.49 -3.40 17.37
CA ARG A 486 23.94 -2.36 18.31
C ARG A 486 22.86 -2.05 19.37
N TRP A 487 21.60 -1.86 18.98
CA TRP A 487 20.52 -1.59 19.94
C TRP A 487 20.29 -2.76 20.89
N VAL A 488 20.39 -3.99 20.40
CA VAL A 488 20.35 -5.19 21.22
C VAL A 488 21.48 -5.17 22.25
N SER A 489 22.74 -4.92 21.84
CA SER A 489 23.89 -4.93 22.78
C SER A 489 23.88 -3.84 23.84
N GLN A 490 23.12 -2.76 23.64
CA GLN A 490 23.05 -1.61 24.53
C GLN A 490 21.81 -1.58 25.43
N ASN A 491 20.75 -2.25 25.05
CA ASN A 491 19.45 -2.10 25.71
C ASN A 491 18.79 -3.45 26.08
N VAL A 492 19.48 -4.55 25.79
CA VAL A 492 19.00 -5.93 26.00
C VAL A 492 20.14 -6.79 26.69
#